data_b657c9b27214cd4e02ecbbc6ea28e7d3
#
_entry.id   b657c9b27214cd4e02ecbbc6ea28e7d3
#
_cell.length_a   1.000
_cell.length_b   1.000
_cell.length_c   1.000
_cell.angle_alpha   90.00
_cell.angle_beta   90.00
_cell.angle_gamma   90.00
#
_symmetry.space_group_name_H-M   'P 1'
#
loop_
_entity.id
_entity.type
_entity.pdbx_description
1 polymer ?
#
loop_
_entity_poly.entity_id
_entity_poly.type
_entity_poly.pdbx_seq_one_letter_code
_entity_poly.pdbx_strand_id
1 'polypeptide(L)'
;MTTTASGEARRRPRIAANPIPYWNRDGRTDKSREVFDTAFADFRAIGFTAVKADVPEDMSAAQYLDWITGYGLSPSLSLFSSAFDETVDMRQEVERARRFAATQVALGLDRTMVSSMSLPARMARPGVGAGFDEGRLLRAIDNCGAVCRVLHAEGLRPLHHSHVGGVFETEAEITRLLDDLGAGVIGIGPDTGHLTWAGVDPAALVRRYADRLGGIHLKDCFPDLLAPADRAGLSYHRTQATKRLWAEPGLGVVDLDAVLAAVPGDYDGDFMIEVDEPSTESRFESHRLSFAWARRTLSGRAGT
;
A
#
# COMPACT_ATOMS: atom_id res chain seq x y z
N MET A 1 38.97 -12.43 -20.95
CA MET A 1 38.20 -11.16 -20.85
C MET A 1 37.12 -11.37 -19.77
N THR A 2 37.42 -10.97 -18.56
CA THR A 2 36.54 -11.06 -17.40
C THR A 2 35.62 -9.85 -17.37
N THR A 3 34.35 -10.06 -17.71
CA THR A 3 33.30 -9.04 -17.51
C THR A 3 33.07 -8.84 -16.02
N THR A 4 33.55 -7.74 -15.50
CA THR A 4 33.19 -7.24 -14.17
C THR A 4 31.73 -6.81 -14.21
N ALA A 5 30.85 -7.58 -13.61
CA ALA A 5 29.50 -7.13 -13.27
C ALA A 5 29.65 -5.94 -12.33
N SER A 6 29.23 -4.76 -12.77
CA SER A 6 29.11 -3.57 -11.93
C SER A 6 28.08 -3.91 -10.85
N GLY A 7 28.55 -4.15 -9.62
CA GLY A 7 27.68 -4.31 -8.48
C GLY A 7 26.98 -2.99 -8.19
N GLU A 8 25.77 -2.81 -8.73
CA GLU A 8 24.87 -1.77 -8.23
C GLU A 8 24.68 -2.00 -6.74
N ALA A 9 25.03 -1.00 -5.94
CA ALA A 9 24.83 -1.06 -4.50
C ALA A 9 23.32 -1.26 -4.25
N ARG A 10 22.94 -2.41 -3.67
CA ARG A 10 21.54 -2.73 -3.34
C ARG A 10 20.96 -1.57 -2.54
N ARG A 11 19.79 -1.11 -2.95
CA ARG A 11 19.03 -0.10 -2.23
C ARG A 11 18.70 -0.63 -0.83
N ARG A 12 18.92 0.19 0.20
CA ARG A 12 18.50 -0.18 1.56
C ARG A 12 17.02 0.18 1.75
N PRO A 13 16.23 -0.70 2.38
CA PRO A 13 14.86 -0.39 2.76
C PRO A 13 14.77 0.89 3.58
N ARG A 14 13.75 1.70 3.32
CA ARG A 14 13.49 2.94 4.06
C ARG A 14 12.18 2.82 4.83
N ILE A 15 12.03 3.61 5.88
CA ILE A 15 10.76 3.83 6.55
C ILE A 15 10.10 5.01 5.87
N ALA A 16 8.96 4.77 5.21
CA ALA A 16 8.20 5.78 4.50
C ALA A 16 6.88 6.09 5.20
N ALA A 17 6.37 7.31 5.04
CA ALA A 17 5.07 7.72 5.56
C ALA A 17 4.01 7.72 4.46
N ASN A 18 2.79 7.26 4.79
CA ASN A 18 1.60 7.48 3.98
C ASN A 18 0.81 8.67 4.53
N PRO A 19 0.61 9.76 3.76
CA PRO A 19 -0.10 10.95 4.24
C PRO A 19 -1.63 10.80 4.29
N ILE A 20 -2.18 9.61 4.08
CA ILE A 20 -3.62 9.36 3.99
C ILE A 20 -4.43 9.98 5.13
N PRO A 21 -4.04 9.93 6.42
CA PRO A 21 -4.85 10.52 7.49
C PRO A 21 -4.85 12.06 7.48
N TYR A 22 -3.95 12.70 6.74
CA TYR A 22 -3.96 14.16 6.60
C TYR A 22 -5.01 14.62 5.60
N TRP A 23 -5.13 13.95 4.46
CA TRP A 23 -6.05 14.34 3.40
C TRP A 23 -7.43 13.69 3.49
N ASN A 24 -7.58 12.58 4.22
CA ASN A 24 -8.87 11.90 4.38
C ASN A 24 -9.47 12.29 5.73
N ARG A 25 -10.44 13.21 5.71
CA ARG A 25 -11.07 13.76 6.91
C ARG A 25 -12.57 13.61 6.83
N ASP A 26 -13.19 12.98 7.82
CA ASP A 26 -14.64 12.89 7.96
C ASP A 26 -15.34 12.39 6.68
N GLY A 27 -14.70 11.42 6.00
CA GLY A 27 -15.19 10.86 4.73
C GLY A 27 -15.03 11.78 3.52
N ARG A 28 -14.26 12.87 3.63
CA ARG A 28 -13.91 13.78 2.55
C ARG A 28 -12.41 13.70 2.26
N THR A 29 -12.06 13.73 0.98
CA THR A 29 -10.66 13.78 0.54
C THR A 29 -10.29 15.22 0.22
N ASP A 30 -9.33 15.77 0.95
CA ASP A 30 -8.73 17.09 0.69
C ASP A 30 -7.23 16.91 0.39
N LYS A 31 -6.87 16.97 -0.89
CA LYS A 31 -5.49 16.89 -1.38
C LYS A 31 -4.94 18.27 -1.75
N SER A 32 -5.39 19.32 -1.07
CA SER A 32 -4.83 20.64 -1.26
C SER A 32 -3.35 20.72 -0.87
N ARG A 33 -2.66 21.68 -1.44
CA ARG A 33 -1.24 21.92 -1.14
C ARG A 33 -1.00 22.17 0.36
N GLU A 34 -1.88 22.90 1.01
CA GLU A 34 -1.79 23.21 2.44
C GLU A 34 -1.82 21.93 3.31
N VAL A 35 -2.67 20.96 2.94
CA VAL A 35 -2.76 19.67 3.63
C VAL A 35 -1.46 18.87 3.46
N PHE A 36 -0.92 18.83 2.25
CA PHE A 36 0.36 18.16 1.99
C PHE A 36 1.53 18.86 2.69
N ASP A 37 1.59 20.20 2.66
CA ASP A 37 2.65 20.97 3.33
C ASP A 37 2.65 20.68 4.85
N THR A 38 1.47 20.58 5.46
CA THR A 38 1.31 20.17 6.86
C THR A 38 1.86 18.75 7.09
N ALA A 39 1.47 17.79 6.25
CA ALA A 39 1.92 16.41 6.36
C ALA A 39 3.44 16.28 6.21
N PHE A 40 4.02 16.94 5.21
CA PHE A 40 5.46 16.88 4.94
C PHE A 40 6.30 17.55 6.04
N ALA A 41 5.82 18.67 6.59
CA ALA A 41 6.45 19.32 7.73
C ALA A 41 6.47 18.42 8.96
N ASP A 42 5.34 17.76 9.25
CA ASP A 42 5.22 16.80 10.36
C ASP A 42 6.13 15.59 10.16
N PHE A 43 6.15 15.00 8.96
CA PHE A 43 7.02 13.86 8.64
C PHE A 43 8.48 14.18 8.82
N ARG A 44 8.92 15.35 8.32
CA ARG A 44 10.29 15.85 8.56
C ARG A 44 10.59 15.99 10.05
N ALA A 45 9.70 16.61 10.81
CA ALA A 45 9.88 16.83 12.24
C ALA A 45 9.97 15.51 13.04
N ILE A 46 9.23 14.48 12.61
CA ILE A 46 9.27 13.14 13.19
C ILE A 46 10.56 12.40 12.81
N GLY A 47 11.11 12.65 11.62
CA GLY A 47 12.34 12.02 11.13
C GLY A 47 12.16 11.06 9.97
N PHE A 48 11.00 11.05 9.29
CA PHE A 48 10.83 10.32 8.04
C PHE A 48 11.71 10.95 6.95
N THR A 49 12.23 10.09 6.06
CA THR A 49 13.05 10.48 4.90
C THR A 49 12.37 10.11 3.57
N ALA A 50 11.25 9.41 3.62
CA ALA A 50 10.50 9.00 2.45
C ALA A 50 9.00 9.14 2.68
N VAL A 51 8.26 9.46 1.60
CA VAL A 51 6.81 9.63 1.61
C VAL A 51 6.20 8.95 0.38
N LYS A 52 5.01 8.38 0.53
CA LYS A 52 4.23 7.87 -0.60
C LYS A 52 4.12 8.92 -1.69
N ALA A 53 4.52 8.56 -2.90
CA ALA A 53 4.43 9.44 -4.06
C ALA A 53 2.97 9.57 -4.53
N ASP A 54 2.38 10.73 -4.29
CA ASP A 54 1.00 11.05 -4.70
C ASP A 54 1.03 12.43 -5.39
N VAL A 55 1.38 12.41 -6.68
CA VAL A 55 1.56 13.63 -7.48
C VAL A 55 0.21 14.24 -7.81
N PRO A 56 -0.06 15.50 -7.42
CA PRO A 56 -1.28 16.19 -7.83
C PRO A 56 -1.41 16.27 -9.35
N GLU A 57 -2.64 16.23 -9.87
CA GLU A 57 -2.91 16.21 -11.32
C GLU A 57 -2.39 17.46 -12.06
N ASP A 58 -2.33 18.59 -11.38
CA ASP A 58 -1.85 19.88 -11.89
C ASP A 58 -0.33 20.07 -11.76
N MET A 59 0.40 19.03 -11.31
CA MET A 59 1.83 19.11 -11.02
C MET A 59 2.64 18.09 -11.84
N SER A 60 3.78 18.52 -12.38
CA SER A 60 4.72 17.59 -12.99
C SER A 60 5.51 16.80 -11.93
N ALA A 61 6.08 15.65 -12.33
CA ALA A 61 6.94 14.86 -11.47
C ALA A 61 8.14 15.67 -10.93
N ALA A 62 8.74 16.52 -11.75
CA ALA A 62 9.87 17.38 -11.35
C ALA A 62 9.43 18.40 -10.27
N GLN A 63 8.30 19.07 -10.46
CA GLN A 63 7.77 20.01 -9.47
C GLN A 63 7.42 19.31 -8.14
N TYR A 64 6.85 18.12 -8.20
CA TYR A 64 6.56 17.32 -7.01
C TYR A 64 7.85 16.90 -6.30
N LEU A 65 8.86 16.45 -7.05
CA LEU A 65 10.15 16.07 -6.50
C LEU A 65 10.83 17.25 -5.79
N ASP A 66 10.88 18.42 -6.44
CA ASP A 66 11.42 19.65 -5.84
C ASP A 66 10.65 20.01 -4.56
N TRP A 67 9.34 19.87 -4.56
CA TRP A 67 8.49 20.17 -3.42
C TRP A 67 8.80 19.28 -2.21
N ILE A 68 8.77 17.94 -2.37
CA ILE A 68 9.02 17.02 -1.25
C ILE A 68 10.48 17.06 -0.78
N THR A 69 11.44 17.29 -1.69
CA THR A 69 12.86 17.42 -1.32
C THR A 69 13.12 18.69 -0.51
N GLY A 70 12.33 19.74 -0.69
CA GLY A 70 12.34 20.92 0.17
C GLY A 70 12.05 20.61 1.64
N TYR A 71 11.33 19.52 1.92
CA TYR A 71 11.10 18.97 3.27
C TYR A 71 12.13 17.89 3.66
N GLY A 72 13.13 17.60 2.82
CA GLY A 72 14.10 16.52 3.07
C GLY A 72 13.51 15.13 2.86
N LEU A 73 12.40 15.02 2.12
CA LEU A 73 11.72 13.76 1.81
C LEU A 73 12.09 13.29 0.40
N SER A 74 12.03 12.01 0.17
CA SER A 74 12.17 11.38 -1.15
C SER A 74 10.92 10.56 -1.48
N PRO A 75 10.61 10.32 -2.78
CA PRO A 75 9.44 9.54 -3.15
C PRO A 75 9.59 8.07 -2.73
N SER A 76 8.50 7.48 -2.31
CA SER A 76 8.32 6.06 -2.05
C SER A 76 7.13 5.52 -2.83
N LEU A 77 6.83 4.24 -2.67
CA LEU A 77 5.80 3.50 -3.39
C LEU A 77 4.49 4.28 -3.52
N SER A 78 4.00 4.39 -4.74
CA SER A 78 2.69 4.94 -5.08
C SER A 78 1.65 3.82 -5.23
N LEU A 79 0.41 4.18 -5.53
CA LEU A 79 -0.68 3.25 -5.71
C LEU A 79 -1.44 3.53 -7.01
N PHE A 80 -1.49 2.54 -7.89
CA PHE A 80 -2.41 2.51 -9.02
C PHE A 80 -3.66 1.72 -8.64
N SER A 81 -4.83 2.36 -8.68
CA SER A 81 -6.10 1.72 -8.37
C SER A 81 -7.03 1.71 -9.58
N SER A 82 -7.74 0.59 -9.81
CA SER A 82 -8.75 0.45 -10.85
C SER A 82 -9.85 -0.49 -10.40
N ALA A 83 -11.05 -0.38 -10.95
CA ALA A 83 -12.13 -1.33 -10.68
C ALA A 83 -11.79 -2.72 -11.23
N PHE A 84 -11.06 -2.80 -12.33
CA PHE A 84 -10.71 -4.02 -13.07
C PHE A 84 -11.90 -4.87 -13.53
N ASP A 85 -13.13 -4.43 -13.35
CA ASP A 85 -14.35 -5.13 -13.72
C ASP A 85 -14.91 -4.67 -15.08
N GLU A 86 -16.13 -5.06 -15.40
CA GLU A 86 -16.81 -4.75 -16.66
C GLU A 86 -17.15 -3.26 -16.86
N THR A 87 -17.03 -2.44 -15.84
CA THR A 87 -17.31 -1.00 -15.92
C THR A 87 -16.14 -0.20 -16.49
N VAL A 88 -14.96 -0.82 -16.60
CA VAL A 88 -13.74 -0.15 -17.04
C VAL A 88 -13.53 -0.28 -18.53
N ASP A 89 -13.34 0.86 -19.22
CA ASP A 89 -12.80 0.87 -20.58
C ASP A 89 -11.30 0.57 -20.54
N MET A 90 -10.93 -0.66 -20.86
CA MET A 90 -9.54 -1.13 -20.78
C MET A 90 -8.58 -0.40 -21.71
N ARG A 91 -9.03 0.25 -22.78
CA ARG A 91 -8.16 1.09 -23.63
C ARG A 91 -7.75 2.35 -22.88
N GLN A 92 -8.72 3.02 -22.27
CA GLN A 92 -8.47 4.22 -21.47
C GLN A 92 -7.63 3.87 -20.24
N GLU A 93 -7.88 2.72 -19.63
CA GLU A 93 -7.17 2.27 -18.44
C GLU A 93 -5.69 1.98 -18.71
N VAL A 94 -5.38 1.32 -19.83
CA VAL A 94 -4.01 1.10 -20.29
C VAL A 94 -3.28 2.44 -20.53
N GLU A 95 -3.93 3.41 -21.16
CA GLU A 95 -3.35 4.74 -21.36
C GLU A 95 -3.14 5.50 -20.03
N ARG A 96 -4.06 5.33 -19.06
CA ARG A 96 -3.91 5.87 -17.72
C ARG A 96 -2.70 5.23 -17.01
N ALA A 97 -2.55 3.91 -17.14
CA ALA A 97 -1.41 3.18 -16.58
C ALA A 97 -0.07 3.65 -17.18
N ARG A 98 0.00 3.92 -18.49
CA ARG A 98 1.21 4.49 -19.12
C ARG A 98 1.55 5.86 -18.56
N ARG A 99 0.60 6.78 -18.50
CA ARG A 99 0.83 8.12 -17.95
C ARG A 99 1.27 8.06 -16.48
N PHE A 100 0.60 7.20 -15.71
CA PHE A 100 0.99 6.97 -14.32
C PHE A 100 2.43 6.45 -14.23
N ALA A 101 2.78 5.42 -15.01
CA ALA A 101 4.12 4.85 -15.02
C ALA A 101 5.18 5.90 -15.38
N ALA A 102 4.94 6.69 -16.44
CA ALA A 102 5.86 7.75 -16.83
C ALA A 102 6.14 8.74 -15.68
N THR A 103 5.10 9.11 -14.92
CA THR A 103 5.25 9.97 -13.74
C THR A 103 6.08 9.29 -12.66
N GLN A 104 5.82 8.02 -12.32
CA GLN A 104 6.54 7.30 -11.29
C GLN A 104 8.01 7.07 -11.65
N VAL A 105 8.29 6.69 -12.90
CA VAL A 105 9.66 6.54 -13.39
C VAL A 105 10.42 7.87 -13.39
N ALA A 106 9.75 8.98 -13.73
CA ALA A 106 10.34 10.32 -13.64
C ALA A 106 10.67 10.73 -12.19
N LEU A 107 10.00 10.14 -11.19
CA LEU A 107 10.35 10.28 -9.77
C LEU A 107 11.49 9.34 -9.32
N GLY A 108 12.03 8.52 -10.21
CA GLY A 108 13.06 7.52 -9.89
C GLY A 108 12.53 6.28 -9.20
N LEU A 109 11.23 5.99 -9.30
CA LEU A 109 10.63 4.77 -8.77
C LEU A 109 10.68 3.65 -9.81
N ASP A 110 10.94 2.42 -9.35
CA ASP A 110 11.05 1.20 -10.16
C ASP A 110 9.90 0.22 -9.89
N ARG A 111 9.01 0.56 -8.98
CA ARG A 111 7.89 -0.28 -8.53
C ARG A 111 6.71 0.54 -8.05
N THR A 112 5.53 -0.06 -8.06
CA THR A 112 4.30 0.57 -7.59
C THR A 112 3.32 -0.45 -7.04
N MET A 113 2.48 -0.03 -6.08
CA MET A 113 1.35 -0.84 -5.63
C MET A 113 0.23 -0.82 -6.68
N VAL A 114 -0.49 -1.94 -6.78
CA VAL A 114 -1.69 -2.08 -7.61
C VAL A 114 -2.81 -2.67 -6.77
N SER A 115 -3.94 -1.97 -6.68
CA SER A 115 -5.10 -2.40 -5.90
C SER A 115 -6.38 -2.24 -6.70
N SER A 116 -7.38 -3.06 -6.37
CA SER A 116 -8.72 -2.88 -6.92
C SER A 116 -9.49 -1.80 -6.18
N MET A 117 -10.33 -1.06 -6.91
CA MET A 117 -11.31 -0.15 -6.31
C MET A 117 -12.38 -0.92 -5.53
N SER A 118 -13.07 -0.21 -4.64
CA SER A 118 -14.05 -0.79 -3.75
C SER A 118 -15.34 -1.20 -4.46
N LEU A 119 -15.89 -2.35 -4.08
CA LEU A 119 -17.20 -2.85 -4.50
C LEU A 119 -18.28 -2.48 -3.46
N PRO A 120 -19.46 -2.00 -3.87
CA PRO A 120 -20.53 -1.60 -2.94
C PRO A 120 -20.92 -2.69 -1.93
N ALA A 121 -21.03 -3.95 -2.36
CA ALA A 121 -21.36 -5.07 -1.49
C ALA A 121 -20.31 -5.29 -0.38
N ARG A 122 -19.03 -5.12 -0.72
CA ARG A 122 -17.90 -5.26 0.21
C ARG A 122 -17.74 -4.05 1.12
N MET A 123 -18.04 -2.87 0.61
CA MET A 123 -18.10 -1.67 1.46
C MET A 123 -19.25 -1.73 2.47
N ALA A 124 -20.35 -2.36 2.12
CA ALA A 124 -21.46 -2.62 3.06
C ALA A 124 -21.14 -3.72 4.09
N ARG A 125 -20.37 -4.73 3.72
CA ARG A 125 -19.98 -5.87 4.57
C ARG A 125 -18.49 -6.19 4.35
N PRO A 126 -17.58 -5.40 4.96
CA PRO A 126 -16.15 -5.46 4.69
C PRO A 126 -15.48 -6.71 5.29
N GLY A 127 -14.43 -7.20 4.62
CA GLY A 127 -13.53 -8.24 5.10
C GLY A 127 -14.15 -9.65 5.15
N VAL A 128 -15.19 -9.93 4.34
CA VAL A 128 -15.89 -11.23 4.33
C VAL A 128 -16.16 -11.74 2.90
N GLY A 129 -15.55 -11.14 1.88
CA GLY A 129 -15.78 -11.52 0.48
C GLY A 129 -17.22 -11.34 0.02
N ALA A 130 -17.94 -10.33 0.56
CA ALA A 130 -19.36 -10.13 0.27
C ALA A 130 -19.60 -9.90 -1.23
N GLY A 131 -20.63 -10.57 -1.77
CA GLY A 131 -20.98 -10.46 -3.19
C GLY A 131 -19.93 -11.08 -4.11
N PHE A 132 -19.24 -12.13 -3.66
CA PHE A 132 -18.33 -12.91 -4.50
C PHE A 132 -19.02 -13.33 -5.80
N ASP A 133 -18.31 -13.16 -6.92
CA ASP A 133 -18.72 -13.62 -8.24
C ASP A 133 -17.48 -14.06 -9.01
N GLU A 134 -17.44 -15.31 -9.42
CA GLU A 134 -16.26 -15.89 -10.08
C GLU A 134 -16.01 -15.27 -11.46
N GLY A 135 -17.05 -14.96 -12.22
CA GLY A 135 -16.91 -14.31 -13.51
C GLY A 135 -16.29 -12.91 -13.40
N ARG A 136 -16.67 -12.17 -12.35
CA ARG A 136 -16.04 -10.87 -12.02
C ARG A 136 -14.59 -11.07 -11.59
N LEU A 137 -14.31 -12.05 -10.75
CA LEU A 137 -12.94 -12.33 -10.29
C LEU A 137 -12.02 -12.64 -11.49
N LEU A 138 -12.41 -13.54 -12.38
CA LEU A 138 -11.62 -13.90 -13.55
C LEU A 138 -11.38 -12.70 -14.46
N ARG A 139 -12.41 -11.92 -14.73
CA ARG A 139 -12.30 -10.69 -15.53
C ARG A 139 -11.37 -9.66 -14.87
N ALA A 140 -11.48 -9.52 -13.55
CA ALA A 140 -10.60 -8.61 -12.81
C ALA A 140 -9.13 -9.07 -12.83
N ILE A 141 -8.87 -10.37 -12.80
CA ILE A 141 -7.52 -10.94 -12.96
C ILE A 141 -6.97 -10.62 -14.35
N ASP A 142 -7.75 -10.85 -15.40
CA ASP A 142 -7.34 -10.57 -16.78
C ASP A 142 -7.03 -9.08 -16.98
N ASN A 143 -7.90 -8.19 -16.53
CA ASN A 143 -7.76 -6.75 -16.65
C ASN A 143 -6.58 -6.22 -15.80
N CYS A 144 -6.43 -6.69 -14.57
CA CYS A 144 -5.29 -6.38 -13.71
C CYS A 144 -3.98 -6.84 -14.39
N GLY A 145 -3.96 -8.05 -14.93
CA GLY A 145 -2.82 -8.57 -15.67
C GLY A 145 -2.45 -7.72 -16.89
N ALA A 146 -3.45 -7.21 -17.64
CA ALA A 146 -3.22 -6.30 -18.76
C ALA A 146 -2.56 -4.99 -18.30
N VAL A 147 -3.05 -4.38 -17.23
CA VAL A 147 -2.47 -3.17 -16.62
C VAL A 147 -1.06 -3.45 -16.10
N CYS A 148 -0.85 -4.55 -15.37
CA CYS A 148 0.45 -4.91 -14.81
C CYS A 148 1.51 -5.10 -15.91
N ARG A 149 1.16 -5.72 -17.03
CA ARG A 149 2.08 -5.86 -18.17
C ARG A 149 2.46 -4.51 -18.78
N VAL A 150 1.54 -3.56 -18.82
CA VAL A 150 1.82 -2.18 -19.28
C VAL A 150 2.75 -1.48 -18.29
N LEU A 151 2.45 -1.49 -17.00
CA LEU A 151 3.31 -0.91 -15.97
C LEU A 151 4.74 -1.48 -16.06
N HIS A 152 4.84 -2.80 -16.25
CA HIS A 152 6.14 -3.48 -16.39
C HIS A 152 6.90 -3.04 -17.65
N ALA A 153 6.21 -2.94 -18.78
CA ALA A 153 6.81 -2.48 -20.04
C ALA A 153 7.32 -1.03 -19.97
N GLU A 154 6.71 -0.21 -19.11
CA GLU A 154 7.11 1.18 -18.86
C GLU A 154 8.17 1.31 -17.74
N GLY A 155 8.70 0.19 -17.20
CA GLY A 155 9.79 0.17 -16.24
C GLY A 155 9.37 0.11 -14.76
N LEU A 156 8.10 -0.15 -14.45
CA LEU A 156 7.62 -0.34 -13.08
C LEU A 156 7.31 -1.81 -12.79
N ARG A 157 7.80 -2.34 -11.71
CA ARG A 157 7.38 -3.64 -11.16
C ARG A 157 6.07 -3.47 -10.38
N PRO A 158 4.92 -3.98 -10.87
CA PRO A 158 3.65 -3.88 -10.16
C PRO A 158 3.60 -4.86 -8.99
N LEU A 159 3.03 -4.42 -7.88
CA LEU A 159 2.92 -5.18 -6.63
C LEU A 159 1.44 -5.20 -6.20
N HIS A 160 0.84 -6.38 -6.07
CA HIS A 160 -0.51 -6.47 -5.55
C HIS A 160 -0.57 -5.92 -4.12
N HIS A 161 -1.41 -4.91 -3.92
CA HIS A 161 -1.70 -4.31 -2.63
C HIS A 161 -3.08 -4.75 -2.16
N SER A 162 -3.09 -5.59 -1.13
CA SER A 162 -4.32 -6.15 -0.58
C SER A 162 -5.10 -5.10 0.18
N HIS A 163 -6.37 -4.93 -0.16
CA HIS A 163 -7.24 -3.93 0.47
C HIS A 163 -8.65 -4.48 0.66
N VAL A 164 -9.19 -4.33 1.88
CA VAL A 164 -10.59 -4.67 2.18
C VAL A 164 -11.52 -3.76 1.38
N GLY A 165 -12.57 -4.34 0.82
CA GLY A 165 -13.53 -3.64 -0.02
C GLY A 165 -13.33 -3.86 -1.53
N GLY A 166 -12.16 -4.26 -1.97
CA GLY A 166 -11.84 -4.51 -3.38
C GLY A 166 -12.20 -5.94 -3.84
N VAL A 167 -12.06 -6.24 -5.14
CA VAL A 167 -12.35 -7.57 -5.70
C VAL A 167 -11.39 -8.65 -5.20
N PHE A 168 -10.17 -8.28 -4.81
CA PHE A 168 -9.16 -9.17 -4.24
C PHE A 168 -9.05 -8.96 -2.73
N GLU A 169 -10.11 -9.30 -2.00
CA GLU A 169 -10.23 -9.05 -0.55
C GLU A 169 -9.84 -10.26 0.30
N THR A 170 -10.24 -11.47 -0.12
CA THR A 170 -10.02 -12.70 0.62
C THR A 170 -8.73 -13.40 0.22
N GLU A 171 -8.20 -14.29 1.08
CA GLU A 171 -7.01 -15.07 0.79
C GLU A 171 -7.14 -15.85 -0.53
N ALA A 172 -8.29 -16.47 -0.77
CA ALA A 172 -8.54 -17.25 -1.97
C ALA A 172 -8.48 -16.37 -3.24
N GLU A 173 -9.02 -15.16 -3.21
CA GLU A 173 -8.98 -14.21 -4.33
C GLU A 173 -7.58 -13.67 -4.56
N ILE A 174 -6.88 -13.31 -3.48
CA ILE A 174 -5.50 -12.81 -3.54
C ILE A 174 -4.57 -13.89 -4.11
N THR A 175 -4.63 -15.10 -3.58
CA THR A 175 -3.78 -16.20 -4.05
C THR A 175 -4.12 -16.59 -5.47
N ARG A 176 -5.40 -16.58 -5.86
CA ARG A 176 -5.82 -16.82 -7.23
C ARG A 176 -5.25 -15.79 -8.20
N LEU A 177 -5.33 -14.49 -7.88
CA LEU A 177 -4.71 -13.43 -8.68
C LEU A 177 -3.20 -13.67 -8.86
N LEU A 178 -2.49 -13.91 -7.74
CA LEU A 178 -1.03 -14.04 -7.73
C LEU A 178 -0.56 -15.30 -8.47
N ASP A 179 -1.27 -16.41 -8.33
CA ASP A 179 -0.92 -17.68 -8.94
C ASP A 179 -1.25 -17.69 -10.45
N ASP A 180 -2.40 -17.13 -10.86
CA ASP A 180 -2.80 -17.07 -12.27
C ASP A 180 -1.90 -16.12 -13.09
N LEU A 181 -1.51 -14.96 -12.54
CA LEU A 181 -0.65 -14.01 -13.24
C LEU A 181 0.84 -14.36 -13.16
N GLY A 182 1.27 -15.00 -12.09
CA GLY A 182 2.65 -15.41 -11.88
C GLY A 182 3.62 -14.25 -11.56
N ALA A 183 4.82 -14.61 -11.10
CA ALA A 183 5.86 -13.69 -10.64
C ALA A 183 6.39 -12.74 -11.74
N GLY A 184 6.32 -13.14 -13.01
CA GLY A 184 6.74 -12.30 -14.15
C GLY A 184 5.78 -11.15 -14.47
N VAL A 185 4.57 -11.16 -13.90
CA VAL A 185 3.55 -10.12 -14.17
C VAL A 185 3.31 -9.26 -12.95
N ILE A 186 3.19 -9.85 -11.76
CA ILE A 186 2.87 -9.11 -10.54
C ILE A 186 3.60 -9.68 -9.33
N GLY A 187 4.19 -8.83 -8.52
CA GLY A 187 4.71 -9.14 -7.19
C GLY A 187 3.69 -8.91 -6.09
N ILE A 188 4.16 -8.90 -4.83
CA ILE A 188 3.31 -8.56 -3.69
C ILE A 188 3.80 -7.31 -2.98
N GLY A 189 2.83 -6.50 -2.54
CA GLY A 189 2.98 -5.33 -1.66
C GLY A 189 1.90 -5.37 -0.59
N PRO A 190 1.98 -6.32 0.37
CA PRO A 190 0.91 -6.55 1.33
C PRO A 190 0.68 -5.35 2.25
N ASP A 191 -0.58 -5.12 2.59
CA ASP A 191 -0.98 -4.29 3.73
C ASP A 191 -1.37 -5.21 4.88
N THR A 192 -0.59 -5.15 5.96
CA THR A 192 -0.74 -6.09 7.09
C THR A 192 -2.05 -5.92 7.83
N GLY A 193 -2.55 -4.70 7.94
CA GLY A 193 -3.83 -4.41 8.59
C GLY A 193 -5.03 -4.86 7.76
N HIS A 194 -5.05 -4.55 6.47
CA HIS A 194 -6.15 -4.98 5.60
C HIS A 194 -6.22 -6.51 5.47
N LEU A 195 -5.09 -7.20 5.38
CA LEU A 195 -5.04 -8.66 5.42
C LEU A 195 -5.64 -9.21 6.71
N THR A 196 -5.18 -8.68 7.86
CA THR A 196 -5.70 -9.10 9.18
C THR A 196 -7.20 -8.84 9.32
N TRP A 197 -7.69 -7.68 8.84
CA TRP A 197 -9.12 -7.38 8.84
C TRP A 197 -9.93 -8.37 8.00
N ALA A 198 -9.37 -8.83 6.88
CA ALA A 198 -10.00 -9.86 6.03
C ALA A 198 -9.83 -11.29 6.57
N GLY A 199 -9.18 -11.48 7.72
CA GLY A 199 -8.92 -12.79 8.32
C GLY A 199 -7.79 -13.57 7.64
N VAL A 200 -6.92 -12.89 6.90
CA VAL A 200 -5.74 -13.47 6.25
C VAL A 200 -4.53 -13.28 7.14
N ASP A 201 -3.70 -14.32 7.30
CA ASP A 201 -2.41 -14.21 8.00
C ASP A 201 -1.37 -13.50 7.11
N PRO A 202 -0.97 -12.26 7.46
CA PRO A 202 -0.01 -11.52 6.65
C PRO A 202 1.37 -12.20 6.58
N ALA A 203 1.82 -12.83 7.67
CA ALA A 203 3.11 -13.50 7.71
C ALA A 203 3.13 -14.76 6.83
N ALA A 204 2.04 -15.52 6.80
CA ALA A 204 1.89 -16.66 5.91
C ALA A 204 1.90 -16.23 4.43
N LEU A 205 1.19 -15.15 4.10
CA LEU A 205 1.17 -14.62 2.73
C LEU A 205 2.55 -14.13 2.30
N VAL A 206 3.26 -13.38 3.16
CA VAL A 206 4.63 -12.92 2.89
C VAL A 206 5.58 -14.11 2.70
N ARG A 207 5.52 -15.14 3.54
CA ARG A 207 6.35 -16.36 3.37
C ARG A 207 6.06 -17.07 2.05
N ARG A 208 4.79 -17.20 1.67
CA ARG A 208 4.39 -17.90 0.44
C ARG A 208 4.93 -17.22 -0.82
N TYR A 209 5.01 -15.90 -0.83
CA TYR A 209 5.40 -15.10 -1.99
C TYR A 209 6.65 -14.24 -1.73
N ALA A 210 7.55 -14.71 -0.87
CA ALA A 210 8.73 -13.96 -0.43
C ALA A 210 9.66 -13.56 -1.58
N ASP A 211 9.77 -14.41 -2.60
CA ASP A 211 10.60 -14.21 -3.80
C ASP A 211 10.15 -13.05 -4.70
N ARG A 212 8.95 -12.56 -4.51
CA ARG A 212 8.37 -11.46 -5.28
C ARG A 212 7.81 -10.31 -4.42
N LEU A 213 8.25 -10.24 -3.15
CA LEU A 213 7.95 -9.14 -2.25
C LEU A 213 8.68 -7.87 -2.70
N GLY A 214 7.97 -6.75 -2.82
CA GLY A 214 8.55 -5.50 -3.31
C GLY A 214 8.26 -4.25 -2.48
N GLY A 215 7.38 -4.33 -1.51
CA GLY A 215 7.00 -3.27 -0.58
C GLY A 215 6.10 -3.83 0.50
N ILE A 216 5.98 -3.17 1.64
CA ILE A 216 5.06 -3.57 2.71
C ILE A 216 4.44 -2.32 3.31
N HIS A 217 3.12 -2.29 3.45
CA HIS A 217 2.43 -1.36 4.33
C HIS A 217 2.32 -1.99 5.72
N LEU A 218 3.00 -1.37 6.67
CA LEU A 218 2.95 -1.74 8.08
C LEU A 218 1.78 -1.00 8.73
N LYS A 219 0.69 -1.72 8.87
CA LYS A 219 -0.58 -1.28 9.46
C LYS A 219 -0.98 -2.29 10.52
N ASP A 220 -1.50 -1.82 11.64
CA ASP A 220 -1.94 -2.66 12.75
C ASP A 220 -3.43 -2.48 13.03
N CYS A 221 -4.02 -3.40 13.77
CA CYS A 221 -5.44 -3.43 14.07
C CYS A 221 -5.68 -3.72 15.55
N PHE A 222 -6.66 -3.06 16.15
CA PHE A 222 -7.23 -3.48 17.42
C PHE A 222 -8.13 -4.71 17.23
N PRO A 223 -8.25 -5.58 18.25
CA PRO A 223 -9.04 -6.81 18.14
C PRO A 223 -10.55 -6.58 18.07
N ASP A 224 -11.04 -5.44 18.59
CA ASP A 224 -12.45 -5.15 18.85
C ASP A 224 -13.39 -5.37 17.65
N LEU A 225 -12.94 -5.08 16.44
CA LEU A 225 -13.78 -5.10 15.23
C LEU A 225 -13.22 -6.04 14.14
N LEU A 226 -12.31 -6.94 14.48
CA LEU A 226 -11.75 -7.88 13.51
C LEU A 226 -12.72 -9.02 13.20
N ALA A 227 -13.40 -9.56 14.19
CA ALA A 227 -14.38 -10.60 13.94
C ALA A 227 -15.65 -10.03 13.23
N PRO A 228 -16.14 -10.69 12.18
CA PRO A 228 -17.33 -10.22 11.46
C PRO A 228 -18.56 -10.00 12.35
N ALA A 229 -18.70 -10.78 13.42
CA ALA A 229 -19.81 -10.66 14.38
C ALA A 229 -19.76 -9.33 15.16
N ASP A 230 -18.55 -8.87 15.51
CA ASP A 230 -18.37 -7.67 16.35
C ASP A 230 -18.63 -6.38 15.54
N ARG A 231 -18.53 -6.44 14.21
CA ARG A 231 -18.87 -5.34 13.30
C ARG A 231 -20.18 -5.55 12.55
N ALA A 232 -21.06 -6.43 13.05
CA ALA A 232 -22.36 -6.70 12.42
C ALA A 232 -23.15 -5.39 12.20
N GLY A 233 -23.54 -5.11 10.94
CA GLY A 233 -24.24 -3.90 10.55
C GLY A 233 -23.37 -2.66 10.39
N LEU A 234 -22.05 -2.73 10.57
CA LEU A 234 -21.12 -1.65 10.28
C LEU A 234 -20.60 -1.77 8.84
N SER A 235 -20.76 -0.70 8.06
CA SER A 235 -20.08 -0.57 6.76
C SER A 235 -18.60 -0.24 6.97
N TYR A 236 -17.81 -0.33 5.90
CA TYR A 236 -16.38 0.01 5.89
C TYR A 236 -16.12 1.37 6.59
N HIS A 237 -16.75 2.44 6.10
CA HIS A 237 -16.55 3.78 6.66
C HIS A 237 -17.03 3.91 8.12
N ARG A 238 -18.13 3.24 8.47
CA ARG A 238 -18.61 3.25 9.86
C ARG A 238 -17.65 2.50 10.78
N THR A 239 -17.08 1.40 10.32
CA THR A 239 -16.08 0.65 11.10
C THR A 239 -14.84 1.51 11.37
N GLN A 240 -14.30 2.18 10.35
CA GLN A 240 -13.16 3.08 10.51
C GLN A 240 -13.47 4.26 11.45
N ALA A 241 -14.63 4.88 11.28
CA ALA A 241 -15.04 6.04 12.09
C ALA A 241 -15.18 5.75 13.59
N THR A 242 -15.20 4.48 14.00
CA THR A 242 -15.20 4.10 15.43
C THR A 242 -13.87 4.37 16.11
N LYS A 243 -12.76 4.52 15.36
CA LYS A 243 -11.36 4.57 15.85
C LYS A 243 -10.96 3.34 16.69
N ARG A 244 -11.64 2.22 16.48
CA ARG A 244 -11.44 0.94 17.19
C ARG A 244 -10.99 -0.16 16.25
N LEU A 245 -10.66 0.17 15.01
CA LEU A 245 -10.15 -0.78 14.03
C LEU A 245 -8.64 -0.61 13.84
N TRP A 246 -8.22 0.58 13.42
CA TRP A 246 -6.81 0.82 13.14
C TRP A 246 -6.04 1.17 14.41
N ALA A 247 -4.88 0.58 14.55
CA ALA A 247 -3.91 0.86 15.60
C ALA A 247 -2.59 1.34 14.97
N GLU A 248 -1.85 2.13 15.70
CA GLU A 248 -0.47 2.43 15.35
C GLU A 248 0.35 1.12 15.45
N PRO A 249 1.27 0.84 14.49
CA PRO A 249 2.07 -0.37 14.49
C PRO A 249 2.72 -0.69 15.85
N GLY A 250 2.45 -1.90 16.34
CA GLY A 250 2.90 -2.39 17.64
C GLY A 250 1.95 -2.10 18.80
N LEU A 251 0.79 -1.46 18.57
CA LEU A 251 -0.25 -1.26 19.59
C LEU A 251 -1.47 -2.16 19.38
N GLY A 252 -1.55 -2.85 18.25
CA GLY A 252 -2.63 -3.75 17.89
C GLY A 252 -2.27 -5.22 18.08
N VAL A 253 -2.96 -6.07 17.30
CA VAL A 253 -2.84 -7.53 17.40
C VAL A 253 -2.19 -8.18 16.17
N VAL A 254 -1.80 -7.40 15.17
CA VAL A 254 -1.10 -7.95 14.01
C VAL A 254 0.27 -8.45 14.45
N ASP A 255 0.59 -9.70 14.16
CA ASP A 255 1.92 -10.26 14.46
C ASP A 255 2.97 -9.71 13.48
N LEU A 256 3.30 -8.42 13.69
CA LEU A 256 4.28 -7.71 12.86
C LEU A 256 5.69 -8.33 12.98
N ASP A 257 6.02 -8.94 14.11
CA ASP A 257 7.30 -9.63 14.28
C ASP A 257 7.37 -10.86 13.37
N ALA A 258 6.31 -11.66 13.29
CA ALA A 258 6.23 -12.78 12.36
C ALA A 258 6.24 -12.34 10.90
N VAL A 259 5.58 -11.22 10.56
CA VAL A 259 5.65 -10.60 9.22
C VAL A 259 7.09 -10.23 8.88
N LEU A 260 7.76 -9.51 9.76
CA LEU A 260 9.14 -9.08 9.53
C LEU A 260 10.12 -10.27 9.48
N ALA A 261 9.90 -11.30 10.27
CA ALA A 261 10.69 -12.52 10.20
C ALA A 261 10.55 -13.27 8.84
N ALA A 262 9.40 -13.09 8.17
CA ALA A 262 9.15 -13.65 6.84
C ALA A 262 9.75 -12.82 5.69
N VAL A 263 10.18 -11.59 5.94
CA VAL A 263 10.81 -10.72 4.93
C VAL A 263 12.20 -11.24 4.59
N PRO A 264 12.54 -11.46 3.30
CA PRO A 264 13.86 -11.91 2.87
C PRO A 264 14.99 -10.98 3.35
N GLY A 265 16.15 -11.55 3.63
CA GLY A 265 17.32 -10.79 4.06
C GLY A 265 17.89 -9.86 2.97
N ASP A 266 17.52 -10.09 1.73
CA ASP A 266 17.89 -9.27 0.57
C ASP A 266 16.78 -8.33 0.10
N TYR A 267 15.73 -8.15 0.92
CA TYR A 267 14.65 -7.22 0.65
C TYR A 267 15.16 -5.79 0.45
N ASP A 268 14.73 -5.15 -0.63
CA ASP A 268 15.13 -3.81 -1.04
C ASP A 268 13.95 -2.82 -1.17
N GLY A 269 12.74 -3.26 -0.81
CA GLY A 269 11.53 -2.44 -0.79
C GLY A 269 11.44 -1.53 0.43
N ASP A 270 10.53 -0.56 0.39
CA ASP A 270 10.28 0.32 1.53
C ASP A 270 9.30 -0.32 2.51
N PHE A 271 9.42 0.04 3.79
CA PHE A 271 8.43 -0.18 4.83
C PHE A 271 7.57 1.07 4.97
N MET A 272 6.35 1.03 4.48
CA MET A 272 5.41 2.16 4.53
C MET A 272 4.60 2.09 5.81
N ILE A 273 4.71 3.13 6.63
CA ILE A 273 3.82 3.30 7.79
C ILE A 273 2.48 3.85 7.30
N GLU A 274 1.40 3.15 7.64
CA GLU A 274 0.05 3.56 7.29
C GLU A 274 -0.93 3.35 8.45
N VAL A 275 -1.67 4.39 8.79
CA VAL A 275 -2.80 4.36 9.73
C VAL A 275 -3.91 5.23 9.13
N ASP A 276 -4.95 4.62 8.54
CA ASP A 276 -5.99 5.38 7.81
C ASP A 276 -6.77 6.34 8.71
N GLU A 277 -7.09 5.90 9.91
CA GLU A 277 -7.76 6.70 10.93
C GLU A 277 -6.98 6.55 12.25
N PRO A 278 -6.24 7.57 12.67
CA PRO A 278 -5.44 7.53 13.90
C PRO A 278 -6.24 7.22 15.14
N SER A 279 -5.71 6.34 16.00
CA SER A 279 -6.29 6.06 17.32
C SER A 279 -5.93 7.13 18.35
N THR A 280 -4.90 7.91 18.08
CA THR A 280 -4.37 8.97 18.95
C THR A 280 -5.11 10.29 18.78
N GLU A 281 -4.80 11.28 19.62
CA GLU A 281 -5.41 12.62 19.59
C GLU A 281 -5.06 13.41 18.32
N SER A 282 -3.90 13.12 17.69
CA SER A 282 -3.45 13.83 16.50
C SER A 282 -2.74 12.92 15.51
N ARG A 283 -2.76 13.31 14.24
CA ARG A 283 -2.04 12.63 13.16
C ARG A 283 -0.54 12.65 13.35
N PHE A 284 -0.03 13.76 13.88
CA PHE A 284 1.38 13.90 14.24
C PHE A 284 1.78 12.84 15.27
N GLU A 285 1.01 12.70 16.34
CA GLU A 285 1.30 11.72 17.40
C GLU A 285 1.22 10.28 16.92
N SER A 286 0.22 9.97 16.09
CA SER A 286 0.09 8.66 15.44
C SER A 286 1.35 8.30 14.63
N HIS A 287 1.79 9.21 13.75
CA HIS A 287 2.99 8.97 12.95
C HIS A 287 4.26 8.94 13.79
N ARG A 288 4.34 9.77 14.84
CA ARG A 288 5.48 9.76 15.77
C ARG A 288 5.63 8.44 16.50
N LEU A 289 4.54 7.89 17.04
CA LEU A 289 4.53 6.57 17.69
C LEU A 289 4.89 5.46 16.71
N SER A 290 4.27 5.46 15.56
CA SER A 290 4.49 4.47 14.50
C SER A 290 5.93 4.49 14.00
N PHE A 291 6.51 5.67 13.79
CA PHE A 291 7.91 5.82 13.38
C PHE A 291 8.88 5.37 14.46
N ALA A 292 8.61 5.72 15.72
CA ALA A 292 9.44 5.28 16.84
C ALA A 292 9.45 3.75 17.01
N TRP A 293 8.30 3.11 16.80
CA TRP A 293 8.20 1.66 16.75
C TRP A 293 9.01 1.09 15.57
N ALA A 294 8.79 1.61 14.36
CA ALA A 294 9.47 1.13 13.16
C ALA A 294 11.00 1.26 13.27
N ARG A 295 11.50 2.39 13.77
CA ARG A 295 12.94 2.58 13.99
C ARG A 295 13.54 1.54 14.94
N ARG A 296 12.85 1.23 16.04
CA ARG A 296 13.35 0.21 16.99
C ARG A 296 13.33 -1.17 16.36
N THR A 297 12.26 -1.53 15.69
CA THR A 297 12.02 -2.89 15.19
C THR A 297 12.81 -3.17 13.90
N LEU A 298 12.98 -2.16 13.06
CA LEU A 298 13.68 -2.28 11.77
C LEU A 298 15.17 -1.88 11.86
N SER A 299 15.70 -1.61 13.06
CA SER A 299 17.11 -1.30 13.24
C SER A 299 17.97 -2.45 12.71
N GLY A 300 18.86 -2.16 11.73
CA GLY A 300 19.66 -3.16 11.03
C GLY A 300 19.08 -3.68 9.71
N ARG A 301 17.79 -3.43 9.41
CA ARG A 301 17.14 -3.75 8.12
C ARG A 301 16.92 -2.50 7.26
N ALA A 302 16.47 -1.40 7.86
CA ALA A 302 16.20 -0.15 7.16
C ALA A 302 17.41 0.79 7.20
N GLY A 303 17.60 1.56 6.13
CA GLY A 303 18.48 2.73 6.13
C GLY A 303 17.79 3.84 6.94
N THR A 304 18.24 4.08 8.13
CA THR A 304 17.82 5.20 9.01
C THR A 304 18.72 6.38 8.81
#